data_4986ef8ef24317b7749e68af70287e43
#
_entry.id   4986ef8ef24317b7749e68af70287e43
#
_cell.length_a   1.000
_cell.length_b   1.000
_cell.length_c   1.000
_cell.angle_alpha   90.00
_cell.angle_beta   90.00
_cell.angle_gamma   90.00
#
_symmetry.space_group_name_H-M   'P 1'
#
loop_
_entity.id
_entity.type
_entity.pdbx_description
1 polymer ?
#
loop_
_entity_poly.entity_id
_entity_poly.type
_entity_poly.pdbx_seq_one_letter_code
_entity_poly.pdbx_strand_id
1 'polypeptide(L)'
;QFFPKTDICDLPFDDARFDGVTSQFGLEYAPQSAALREAARVLKPGAPMRLLLHHNESGIVRPAETVIAEIEALTRPDGLIEHLKRFVRGQGELRDLEAAGRDYLDDPAGKSKHISGQIMAGISRVIDDRQSFPERALALASGMEQRLVTESVRLSQLRSAALDEASASLLQMAAIEAGFGSVSIDEQFVGDQDPALVGWALHALRL
;
A
#
# COMPACT_ATOMS: atom_id res chain seq x y z
N GLN A 1 21.34 13.63 8.96
CA GLN A 1 20.81 14.60 7.99
C GLN A 1 19.76 13.90 7.12
N PHE A 2 18.61 14.54 6.84
CA PHE A 2 17.53 14.01 6.02
C PHE A 2 17.55 14.70 4.64
N PHE A 3 17.43 13.88 3.58
CA PHE A 3 17.42 14.34 2.18
C PHE A 3 16.07 13.98 1.55
N PRO A 4 15.05 14.86 1.63
CA PRO A 4 13.73 14.60 1.05
C PRO A 4 13.78 14.67 -0.47
N LYS A 5 12.88 13.91 -1.13
CA LYS A 5 12.73 13.87 -2.60
C LYS A 5 14.00 13.41 -3.35
N THR A 6 14.82 12.56 -2.71
CA THR A 6 15.98 11.95 -3.33
C THR A 6 15.57 10.67 -4.04
N ASP A 7 15.98 10.50 -5.29
CA ASP A 7 15.81 9.26 -6.03
C ASP A 7 16.83 8.23 -5.51
N ILE A 8 16.36 7.04 -5.13
CA ILE A 8 17.24 5.97 -4.66
C ILE A 8 18.08 5.33 -5.77
N CYS A 9 17.78 5.64 -7.04
CA CYS A 9 18.55 5.22 -8.20
C CYS A 9 19.60 6.26 -8.61
N ASP A 10 19.63 7.45 -7.96
CA ASP A 10 20.59 8.54 -8.22
C ASP A 10 20.81 9.34 -6.93
N LEU A 11 21.63 8.77 -6.03
CA LEU A 11 21.86 9.35 -4.71
C LEU A 11 22.92 10.46 -4.78
N PRO A 12 22.71 11.62 -4.12
CA PRO A 12 23.62 12.76 -4.15
C PRO A 12 24.81 12.57 -3.19
N PHE A 13 25.44 11.40 -3.24
CA PHE A 13 26.55 11.04 -2.38
C PHE A 13 27.73 10.50 -3.20
N ASP A 14 28.94 10.69 -2.70
CA ASP A 14 30.16 10.14 -3.28
C ASP A 14 30.19 8.62 -3.14
N ASP A 15 31.01 7.97 -3.98
CA ASP A 15 31.29 6.54 -3.91
C ASP A 15 31.91 6.17 -2.57
N ALA A 16 31.63 4.97 -2.10
CA ALA A 16 32.20 4.39 -0.88
C ALA A 16 32.07 5.31 0.37
N ARG A 17 30.97 6.00 0.50
CA ARG A 17 30.72 6.95 1.59
C ARG A 17 30.18 6.30 2.86
N PHE A 18 29.34 5.27 2.73
CA PHE A 18 28.58 4.74 3.85
C PHE A 18 29.13 3.40 4.36
N ASP A 19 29.02 3.20 5.68
CA ASP A 19 29.41 1.98 6.38
C ASP A 19 28.29 0.93 6.41
N GLY A 20 27.12 1.24 5.89
CA GLY A 20 25.95 0.34 5.78
C GLY A 20 24.78 1.03 5.12
N VAL A 21 23.91 0.24 4.46
CA VAL A 21 22.63 0.66 3.90
C VAL A 21 21.51 -0.21 4.46
N THR A 22 20.39 0.40 4.82
CA THR A 22 19.18 -0.32 5.20
C THR A 22 17.97 0.30 4.51
N SER A 23 17.04 -0.55 4.10
CA SER A 23 15.72 -0.15 3.60
C SER A 23 14.66 -1.06 4.21
N GLN A 24 13.55 -0.46 4.60
CA GLN A 24 12.38 -1.20 5.08
C GLN A 24 11.16 -0.76 4.27
N PHE A 25 10.61 -1.70 3.50
CA PHE A 25 9.41 -1.51 2.68
C PHE A 25 9.52 -0.31 1.73
N GLY A 26 10.65 -0.21 1.00
CA GLY A 26 10.92 0.93 0.14
C GLY A 26 11.62 0.61 -1.18
N LEU A 27 12.66 -0.21 -1.17
CA LEU A 27 13.47 -0.48 -2.37
C LEU A 27 12.63 -1.15 -3.47
N GLU A 28 11.69 -1.99 -3.11
CA GLU A 28 10.81 -2.73 -4.04
C GLU A 28 9.91 -1.84 -4.89
N TYR A 29 9.70 -0.58 -4.50
CA TYR A 29 8.93 0.40 -5.28
C TYR A 29 9.73 1.09 -6.38
N ALA A 30 11.04 0.87 -6.41
CA ALA A 30 11.94 1.46 -7.41
C ALA A 30 12.38 0.44 -8.46
N PRO A 31 13.02 0.87 -9.56
CA PRO A 31 13.75 -0.01 -10.46
C PRO A 31 14.89 -0.73 -9.73
N GLN A 32 14.62 -1.94 -9.24
CA GLN A 32 15.45 -2.67 -8.27
C GLN A 32 16.92 -2.77 -8.68
N SER A 33 17.20 -3.15 -9.95
CA SER A 33 18.58 -3.26 -10.43
C SER A 33 19.34 -1.92 -10.42
N ALA A 34 18.65 -0.79 -10.65
CA ALA A 34 19.28 0.54 -10.59
C ALA A 34 19.53 0.94 -9.14
N ALA A 35 18.55 0.75 -8.25
CA ALA A 35 18.67 1.03 -6.82
C ALA A 35 19.77 0.19 -6.16
N LEU A 36 19.91 -1.10 -6.53
CA LEU A 36 20.96 -1.97 -6.02
C LEU A 36 22.36 -1.53 -6.48
N ARG A 37 22.53 -1.13 -7.76
CA ARG A 37 23.79 -0.58 -8.25
C ARG A 37 24.18 0.70 -7.52
N GLU A 38 23.20 1.57 -7.27
CA GLU A 38 23.43 2.81 -6.57
C GLU A 38 23.75 2.58 -5.08
N ALA A 39 23.07 1.65 -4.43
CA ALA A 39 23.42 1.21 -3.07
C ALA A 39 24.86 0.65 -3.01
N ALA A 40 25.25 -0.15 -4.01
CA ALA A 40 26.61 -0.69 -4.10
C ALA A 40 27.66 0.42 -4.33
N ARG A 41 27.34 1.45 -5.14
CA ARG A 41 28.24 2.58 -5.39
C ARG A 41 28.55 3.37 -4.12
N VAL A 42 27.52 3.68 -3.34
CA VAL A 42 27.69 4.52 -2.15
C VAL A 42 28.21 3.77 -0.92
N LEU A 43 28.18 2.44 -0.92
CA LEU A 43 28.71 1.59 0.15
C LEU A 43 30.22 1.41 0.04
N LYS A 44 30.91 1.45 1.18
CA LYS A 44 32.31 1.02 1.27
C LYS A 44 32.45 -0.48 1.00
N PRO A 45 33.57 -0.93 0.43
CA PRO A 45 33.87 -2.36 0.34
C PRO A 45 33.75 -3.04 1.72
N GLY A 46 33.12 -4.20 1.77
CA GLY A 46 32.85 -4.96 2.99
C GLY A 46 31.64 -4.46 3.81
N ALA A 47 31.05 -3.32 3.47
CA ALA A 47 29.93 -2.77 4.21
C ALA A 47 28.61 -3.56 3.97
N PRO A 48 27.76 -3.73 5.00
CA PRO A 48 26.52 -4.49 4.90
C PRO A 48 25.38 -3.68 4.24
N MET A 49 24.55 -4.40 3.48
CA MET A 49 23.23 -3.98 3.07
C MET A 49 22.18 -4.90 3.70
N ARG A 50 21.12 -4.31 4.25
CA ARG A 50 19.96 -5.02 4.82
C ARG A 50 18.68 -4.44 4.30
N LEU A 51 17.84 -5.26 3.66
CA LEU A 51 16.55 -4.88 3.12
C LEU A 51 15.47 -5.72 3.77
N LEU A 52 14.36 -5.08 4.13
CA LEU A 52 13.10 -5.74 4.43
C LEU A 52 12.09 -5.30 3.37
N LEU A 53 11.53 -6.26 2.64
CA LEU A 53 10.71 -6.06 1.44
C LEU A 53 9.34 -6.71 1.64
N HIS A 54 8.30 -6.21 0.98
CA HIS A 54 6.97 -6.81 1.07
C HIS A 54 6.95 -8.22 0.45
N HIS A 55 6.39 -9.16 1.22
CA HIS A 55 6.07 -10.50 0.74
C HIS A 55 4.59 -10.56 0.32
N ASN A 56 4.28 -11.10 -0.87
CA ASN A 56 2.91 -11.16 -1.40
C ASN A 56 1.92 -11.89 -0.48
N GLU A 57 2.38 -12.91 0.28
CA GLU A 57 1.57 -13.66 1.22
C GLU A 57 1.58 -13.10 2.66
N SER A 58 2.26 -11.98 2.92
CA SER A 58 2.32 -11.40 4.26
C SER A 58 0.95 -10.88 4.72
N GLY A 59 0.77 -10.83 6.04
CA GLY A 59 -0.43 -10.24 6.65
C GLY A 59 -0.63 -8.76 6.32
N ILE A 60 0.39 -8.08 5.79
CA ILE A 60 0.33 -6.69 5.32
C ILE A 60 -0.27 -6.62 3.90
N VAL A 61 0.07 -7.56 3.02
CA VAL A 61 -0.27 -7.53 1.59
C VAL A 61 -1.56 -8.30 1.27
N ARG A 62 -1.74 -9.48 1.85
CA ARG A 62 -2.91 -10.34 1.57
C ARG A 62 -4.28 -9.66 1.66
N PRO A 63 -4.56 -8.77 2.66
CA PRO A 63 -5.85 -8.10 2.74
C PRO A 63 -6.09 -7.09 1.63
N ALA A 64 -5.04 -6.60 0.95
CA ALA A 64 -5.14 -5.49 0.01
C ALA A 64 -6.10 -5.78 -1.15
N GLU A 65 -6.12 -7.00 -1.70
CA GLU A 65 -7.01 -7.38 -2.80
C GLU A 65 -8.49 -7.27 -2.40
N THR A 66 -8.82 -7.79 -1.23
CA THR A 66 -10.18 -7.73 -0.70
C THR A 66 -10.62 -6.31 -0.44
N VAL A 67 -9.75 -5.47 0.15
CA VAL A 67 -10.04 -4.06 0.40
C VAL A 67 -10.18 -3.27 -0.91
N ILE A 68 -9.36 -3.54 -1.91
CA ILE A 68 -9.51 -2.94 -3.25
C ILE A 68 -10.89 -3.28 -3.84
N ALA A 69 -11.30 -4.55 -3.79
CA ALA A 69 -12.61 -4.97 -4.29
C ALA A 69 -13.77 -4.29 -3.54
N GLU A 70 -13.66 -4.12 -2.21
CA GLU A 70 -14.65 -3.35 -1.43
C GLU A 70 -14.71 -1.88 -1.90
N ILE A 71 -13.55 -1.25 -2.13
CA ILE A 71 -13.48 0.14 -2.58
C ILE A 71 -14.11 0.28 -3.99
N GLU A 72 -13.81 -0.63 -4.90
CA GLU A 72 -14.38 -0.65 -6.24
C GLU A 72 -15.91 -0.79 -6.21
N ALA A 73 -16.44 -1.69 -5.38
CA ALA A 73 -17.89 -1.84 -5.20
C ALA A 73 -18.56 -0.56 -4.64
N LEU A 74 -17.88 0.15 -3.73
CA LEU A 74 -18.38 1.41 -3.16
C LEU A 74 -18.35 2.58 -4.14
N THR A 75 -17.30 2.65 -4.99
CA THR A 75 -16.99 3.82 -5.82
C THR A 75 -17.38 3.66 -7.30
N ARG A 76 -17.92 2.51 -7.70
CA ARG A 76 -18.44 2.30 -9.07
C ARG A 76 -19.51 3.35 -9.43
N PRO A 77 -19.78 3.62 -10.72
CA PRO A 77 -20.67 4.70 -11.17
C PRO A 77 -22.08 4.71 -10.54
N ASP A 78 -22.64 3.54 -10.25
CA ASP A 78 -23.90 3.39 -9.52
C ASP A 78 -23.70 2.79 -8.12
N GLY A 79 -22.53 3.04 -7.53
CA GLY A 79 -22.17 2.56 -6.18
C GLY A 79 -22.72 3.45 -5.08
N LEU A 80 -22.57 2.96 -3.85
CA LEU A 80 -23.11 3.60 -2.65
C LEU A 80 -22.64 5.05 -2.47
N ILE A 81 -21.37 5.35 -2.80
CA ILE A 81 -20.83 6.72 -2.66
C ILE A 81 -21.48 7.69 -3.67
N GLU A 82 -21.77 7.25 -4.88
CA GLU A 82 -22.45 8.11 -5.86
C GLU A 82 -23.90 8.38 -5.42
N HIS A 83 -24.64 7.38 -4.93
CA HIS A 83 -25.97 7.57 -4.35
C HIS A 83 -25.94 8.53 -3.15
N LEU A 84 -24.93 8.45 -2.28
CA LEU A 84 -24.74 9.38 -1.18
C LEU A 84 -24.56 10.82 -1.68
N LYS A 85 -23.72 11.05 -2.69
CA LYS A 85 -23.51 12.39 -3.29
C LYS A 85 -24.78 12.93 -3.94
N ARG A 86 -25.52 12.11 -4.68
CA ARG A 86 -26.83 12.49 -5.27
C ARG A 86 -27.84 12.87 -4.18
N PHE A 87 -27.92 12.08 -3.12
CA PHE A 87 -28.80 12.37 -1.98
C PHE A 87 -28.46 13.72 -1.33
N VAL A 88 -27.19 13.99 -1.05
CA VAL A 88 -26.76 15.27 -0.44
C VAL A 88 -27.06 16.45 -1.33
N ARG A 89 -26.90 16.33 -2.66
CA ARG A 89 -27.21 17.38 -3.65
C ARG A 89 -28.74 17.59 -3.89
N GLY A 90 -29.61 16.79 -3.27
CA GLY A 90 -31.05 16.84 -3.54
C GLY A 90 -31.44 16.25 -4.90
N GLN A 91 -30.58 15.43 -5.50
CA GLN A 91 -30.74 14.77 -6.81
C GLN A 91 -31.16 13.29 -6.67
N GLY A 92 -31.33 12.80 -5.45
CA GLY A 92 -31.74 11.44 -5.11
C GLY A 92 -32.50 11.41 -3.79
N GLU A 93 -33.24 10.34 -3.56
CA GLU A 93 -34.03 10.15 -2.35
C GLU A 93 -33.31 9.23 -1.36
N LEU A 94 -33.66 9.31 -0.06
CA LEU A 94 -33.08 8.46 0.98
C LEU A 94 -33.29 6.97 0.67
N ARG A 95 -34.46 6.60 0.12
CA ARG A 95 -34.75 5.20 -0.25
C ARG A 95 -33.79 4.65 -1.29
N ASP A 96 -33.30 5.49 -2.23
CA ASP A 96 -32.35 5.07 -3.27
C ASP A 96 -30.96 4.83 -2.64
N LEU A 97 -30.56 5.68 -1.69
CA LEU A 97 -29.34 5.51 -0.91
C LEU A 97 -29.40 4.23 -0.02
N GLU A 98 -30.54 4.00 0.63
CA GLU A 98 -30.76 2.77 1.43
C GLU A 98 -30.74 1.50 0.57
N ALA A 99 -31.30 1.55 -0.65
CA ALA A 99 -31.24 0.44 -1.60
C ALA A 99 -29.80 0.16 -2.01
N ALA A 100 -29.03 1.19 -2.41
CA ALA A 100 -27.62 1.06 -2.74
C ALA A 100 -26.78 0.52 -1.56
N GLY A 101 -27.14 0.88 -0.33
CA GLY A 101 -26.52 0.35 0.88
C GLY A 101 -26.77 -1.16 1.06
N ARG A 102 -28.02 -1.60 0.83
CA ARG A 102 -28.35 -3.03 0.85
C ARG A 102 -27.62 -3.80 -0.24
N ASP A 103 -27.62 -3.29 -1.46
CA ASP A 103 -26.96 -3.90 -2.61
C ASP A 103 -25.43 -4.06 -2.35
N TYR A 104 -24.80 -3.06 -1.77
CA TYR A 104 -23.41 -3.14 -1.36
C TYR A 104 -23.18 -4.21 -0.28
N LEU A 105 -24.02 -4.29 0.75
CA LEU A 105 -23.86 -5.27 1.83
C LEU A 105 -24.15 -6.71 1.36
N ASP A 106 -24.93 -6.88 0.30
CA ASP A 106 -25.21 -8.17 -0.33
C ASP A 106 -24.14 -8.59 -1.36
N ASP A 107 -23.36 -7.61 -1.86
CA ASP A 107 -22.22 -7.87 -2.75
C ASP A 107 -21.14 -8.70 -2.02
N PRO A 108 -20.53 -9.69 -2.69
CA PRO A 108 -19.42 -10.47 -2.11
C PRO A 108 -18.29 -9.60 -1.54
N ALA A 109 -17.96 -8.49 -2.20
CA ALA A 109 -16.95 -7.55 -1.72
C ALA A 109 -17.39 -6.86 -0.41
N GLY A 110 -18.64 -6.38 -0.31
CA GLY A 110 -19.19 -5.75 0.90
C GLY A 110 -19.29 -6.71 2.09
N LYS A 111 -19.41 -8.01 1.84
CA LYS A 111 -19.45 -9.06 2.87
C LYS A 111 -18.10 -9.27 3.56
N SER A 112 -16.99 -8.84 2.98
CA SER A 112 -15.65 -8.96 3.57
C SER A 112 -15.50 -8.12 4.85
N LYS A 113 -16.24 -7.00 4.95
CA LYS A 113 -16.36 -6.11 6.13
C LYS A 113 -15.05 -5.48 6.63
N HIS A 114 -14.00 -5.41 5.82
CA HIS A 114 -12.75 -4.76 6.24
C HIS A 114 -12.94 -3.26 6.48
N ILE A 115 -13.68 -2.59 5.58
CA ILE A 115 -13.92 -1.14 5.68
C ILE A 115 -15.41 -0.77 5.82
N SER A 116 -16.33 -1.71 5.63
CA SER A 116 -17.78 -1.47 5.65
C SER A 116 -18.27 -0.71 6.88
N GLY A 117 -17.80 -1.09 8.08
CA GLY A 117 -18.22 -0.44 9.33
C GLY A 117 -17.85 1.06 9.38
N GLN A 118 -16.66 1.42 8.94
CA GLN A 118 -16.20 2.81 8.90
C GLN A 118 -16.97 3.62 7.86
N ILE A 119 -17.25 3.02 6.70
CA ILE A 119 -18.00 3.66 5.63
C ILE A 119 -19.44 3.92 6.08
N MET A 120 -20.13 2.95 6.66
CA MET A 120 -21.50 3.11 7.13
C MET A 120 -21.60 4.18 8.23
N ALA A 121 -20.65 4.24 9.16
CA ALA A 121 -20.59 5.30 10.17
C ALA A 121 -20.38 6.69 9.53
N GLY A 122 -19.55 6.77 8.49
CA GLY A 122 -19.35 8.01 7.73
C GLY A 122 -20.62 8.46 7.01
N ILE A 123 -21.35 7.53 6.38
CA ILE A 123 -22.63 7.80 5.68
C ILE A 123 -23.68 8.32 6.67
N SER A 124 -23.82 7.69 7.85
CA SER A 124 -24.75 8.16 8.88
C SER A 124 -24.49 9.63 9.26
N ARG A 125 -23.22 10.01 9.45
CA ARG A 125 -22.87 11.42 9.73
C ARG A 125 -23.25 12.37 8.59
N VAL A 126 -23.05 11.95 7.34
CA VAL A 126 -23.41 12.76 6.18
C VAL A 126 -24.93 12.96 6.11
N ILE A 127 -25.72 11.92 6.41
CA ILE A 127 -27.19 11.98 6.47
C ILE A 127 -27.64 12.94 7.57
N ASP A 128 -27.08 12.85 8.78
CA ASP A 128 -27.40 13.70 9.92
C ASP A 128 -27.06 15.18 9.63
N ASP A 129 -25.94 15.46 9.00
CA ASP A 129 -25.49 16.81 8.68
C ASP A 129 -26.28 17.45 7.51
N ARG A 130 -26.91 16.64 6.63
CA ARG A 130 -27.51 17.14 5.35
C ARG A 130 -28.49 18.27 5.52
N GLN A 131 -29.37 18.22 6.52
CA GLN A 131 -30.44 19.25 6.69
C GLN A 131 -29.88 20.54 7.29
N SER A 132 -28.97 20.43 8.26
CA SER A 132 -28.46 21.57 9.01
C SER A 132 -27.20 22.19 8.38
N PHE A 133 -26.39 21.37 7.69
CA PHE A 133 -25.08 21.75 7.15
C PHE A 133 -24.82 21.11 5.77
N PRO A 134 -25.61 21.44 4.71
CA PRO A 134 -25.54 20.75 3.43
C PRO A 134 -24.16 20.82 2.74
N GLU A 135 -23.45 21.95 2.86
CA GLU A 135 -22.10 22.08 2.31
C GLU A 135 -21.09 21.19 3.03
N ARG A 136 -21.21 21.08 4.34
CA ARG A 136 -20.37 20.16 5.15
C ARG A 136 -20.67 18.70 4.80
N ALA A 137 -21.93 18.33 4.65
CA ALA A 137 -22.34 16.98 4.23
C ALA A 137 -21.76 16.62 2.87
N LEU A 138 -21.80 17.53 1.89
CA LEU A 138 -21.20 17.33 0.57
C LEU A 138 -19.67 17.22 0.64
N ALA A 139 -19.01 18.06 1.43
CA ALA A 139 -17.56 17.99 1.63
C ALA A 139 -17.14 16.67 2.28
N LEU A 140 -17.91 16.16 3.25
CA LEU A 140 -17.67 14.85 3.87
C LEU A 140 -17.83 13.70 2.87
N ALA A 141 -18.90 13.68 2.08
CA ALA A 141 -19.14 12.65 1.07
C ALA A 141 -18.02 12.63 0.00
N SER A 142 -17.62 13.80 -0.50
CA SER A 142 -16.53 13.94 -1.48
C SER A 142 -15.18 13.55 -0.89
N GLY A 143 -14.93 13.91 0.37
CA GLY A 143 -13.73 13.54 1.09
C GLY A 143 -13.64 12.02 1.38
N MET A 144 -14.76 11.34 1.57
CA MET A 144 -14.82 9.87 1.67
C MET A 144 -14.40 9.23 0.35
N GLU A 145 -14.97 9.65 -0.77
CA GLU A 145 -14.61 9.17 -2.10
C GLU A 145 -13.12 9.35 -2.39
N GLN A 146 -12.59 10.55 -2.17
CA GLN A 146 -11.16 10.83 -2.40
C GLN A 146 -10.25 9.94 -1.56
N ARG A 147 -10.58 9.69 -0.30
CA ARG A 147 -9.81 8.77 0.55
C ARG A 147 -9.86 7.33 0.05
N LEU A 148 -11.04 6.85 -0.37
CA LEU A 148 -11.20 5.51 -0.92
C LEU A 148 -10.36 5.33 -2.19
N VAL A 149 -10.44 6.28 -3.13
CA VAL A 149 -9.65 6.24 -4.37
C VAL A 149 -8.15 6.27 -4.07
N THR A 150 -7.70 7.16 -3.17
CA THR A 150 -6.30 7.23 -2.77
C THR A 150 -5.81 5.93 -2.13
N GLU A 151 -6.63 5.32 -1.28
CA GLU A 151 -6.30 4.05 -0.63
C GLU A 151 -6.25 2.89 -1.63
N SER A 152 -7.17 2.82 -2.59
CA SER A 152 -7.13 1.82 -3.68
C SER A 152 -5.84 1.92 -4.49
N VAL A 153 -5.40 3.14 -4.84
CA VAL A 153 -4.12 3.35 -5.55
C VAL A 153 -2.95 2.89 -4.69
N ARG A 154 -2.91 3.26 -3.40
CA ARG A 154 -1.85 2.85 -2.47
C ARG A 154 -1.76 1.32 -2.33
N LEU A 155 -2.90 0.65 -2.16
CA LEU A 155 -2.96 -0.80 -2.03
C LEU A 155 -2.58 -1.52 -3.34
N SER A 156 -2.93 -0.95 -4.49
CA SER A 156 -2.52 -1.46 -5.80
C SER A 156 -1.01 -1.37 -6.00
N GLN A 157 -0.40 -0.26 -5.58
CA GLN A 157 1.06 -0.10 -5.57
C GLN A 157 1.74 -1.11 -4.64
N LEU A 158 1.21 -1.29 -3.42
CA LEU A 158 1.69 -2.27 -2.46
C LEU A 158 1.69 -3.69 -3.05
N ARG A 159 0.59 -4.11 -3.67
CA ARG A 159 0.49 -5.43 -4.32
C ARG A 159 1.47 -5.58 -5.47
N SER A 160 1.62 -4.54 -6.28
CA SER A 160 2.55 -4.56 -7.43
C SER A 160 4.01 -4.62 -7.02
N ALA A 161 4.35 -4.06 -5.86
CA ALA A 161 5.72 -4.04 -5.34
C ALA A 161 6.06 -5.30 -4.54
N ALA A 162 5.06 -5.99 -3.98
CA ALA A 162 5.27 -7.18 -3.16
C ALA A 162 5.85 -8.34 -3.97
N LEU A 163 6.85 -9.01 -3.41
CA LEU A 163 7.60 -10.07 -4.07
C LEU A 163 7.00 -11.45 -3.73
N ASP A 164 6.88 -12.29 -4.74
CA ASP A 164 6.77 -13.73 -4.60
C ASP A 164 8.17 -14.38 -4.56
N GLU A 165 8.24 -15.70 -4.38
CA GLU A 165 9.49 -16.46 -4.33
C GLU A 165 10.35 -16.28 -5.60
N ALA A 166 9.72 -16.24 -6.77
CA ALA A 166 10.42 -16.07 -8.05
C ALA A 166 11.04 -14.66 -8.14
N SER A 167 10.28 -13.63 -7.80
CA SER A 167 10.73 -12.24 -7.80
C SER A 167 11.82 -11.99 -6.74
N ALA A 168 11.71 -12.64 -5.58
CA ALA A 168 12.73 -12.60 -4.53
C ALA A 168 14.05 -13.22 -5.02
N SER A 169 13.98 -14.36 -5.71
CA SER A 169 15.14 -15.00 -6.34
C SER A 169 15.80 -14.11 -7.41
N LEU A 170 14.99 -13.45 -8.24
CA LEU A 170 15.50 -12.49 -9.23
C LEU A 170 16.18 -11.28 -8.58
N LEU A 171 15.63 -10.78 -7.46
CA LEU A 171 16.26 -9.70 -6.70
C LEU A 171 17.60 -10.12 -6.10
N GLN A 172 17.71 -11.36 -5.60
CA GLN A 172 18.97 -11.91 -5.11
C GLN A 172 20.03 -11.94 -6.22
N MET A 173 19.67 -12.40 -7.41
CA MET A 173 20.56 -12.38 -8.58
C MET A 173 20.98 -10.96 -8.97
N ALA A 174 20.04 -10.02 -8.99
CA ALA A 174 20.32 -8.62 -9.28
C ALA A 174 21.27 -7.98 -8.26
N ALA A 175 21.20 -8.37 -6.99
CA ALA A 175 22.14 -7.92 -5.97
C ALA A 175 23.56 -8.44 -6.24
N ILE A 176 23.69 -9.71 -6.64
CA ILE A 176 24.99 -10.29 -7.03
C ILE A 176 25.56 -9.53 -8.24
N GLU A 177 24.76 -9.29 -9.26
CA GLU A 177 25.15 -8.53 -10.46
C GLU A 177 25.53 -7.08 -10.16
N ALA A 178 24.91 -6.47 -9.13
CA ALA A 178 25.25 -5.13 -8.66
C ALA A 178 26.56 -5.04 -7.89
N GLY A 179 27.24 -6.18 -7.59
CA GLY A 179 28.52 -6.25 -6.92
C GLY A 179 28.41 -6.48 -5.41
N PHE A 180 27.37 -7.20 -4.97
CA PHE A 180 27.27 -7.72 -3.61
C PHE A 180 27.68 -9.18 -3.55
N GLY A 181 28.35 -9.56 -2.44
CA GLY A 181 28.65 -10.94 -2.08
C GLY A 181 27.89 -11.36 -0.82
N SER A 182 27.96 -12.64 -0.47
CA SER A 182 27.27 -13.23 0.68
C SER A 182 25.76 -12.87 0.70
N VAL A 183 25.12 -12.90 -0.47
CA VAL A 183 23.72 -12.50 -0.61
C VAL A 183 22.80 -13.63 -0.16
N SER A 184 22.01 -13.41 0.89
CA SER A 184 20.88 -14.25 1.27
C SER A 184 19.57 -13.48 1.18
N ILE A 185 18.47 -14.19 0.89
CA ILE A 185 17.11 -13.68 0.97
C ILE A 185 16.25 -14.76 1.61
N ASP A 186 15.61 -14.43 2.71
CA ASP A 186 14.83 -15.36 3.53
C ASP A 186 13.51 -14.72 3.94
N GLU A 187 12.48 -15.54 4.19
CA GLU A 187 11.24 -15.08 4.78
C GLU A 187 11.45 -14.57 6.21
N GLN A 188 10.92 -13.41 6.50
CA GLN A 188 10.99 -12.78 7.81
C GLN A 188 9.68 -12.95 8.56
N PHE A 189 9.77 -13.54 9.75
CA PHE A 189 8.66 -13.72 10.66
C PHE A 189 8.85 -12.87 11.94
N VAL A 190 7.73 -12.49 12.56
CA VAL A 190 7.69 -11.78 13.85
C VAL A 190 6.68 -12.44 14.77
N GLY A 191 7.03 -12.58 16.04
CA GLY A 191 6.23 -13.22 17.09
C GLY A 191 6.83 -14.55 17.54
N ASP A 192 6.72 -14.84 18.87
CA ASP A 192 7.34 -16.03 19.47
C ASP A 192 6.45 -17.27 19.45
N GLN A 193 5.12 -17.13 19.65
CA GLN A 193 4.18 -18.26 19.78
C GLN A 193 3.41 -18.55 18.48
N ASP A 194 3.12 -17.50 17.70
CA ASP A 194 2.43 -17.60 16.41
C ASP A 194 3.12 -16.63 15.45
N PRO A 195 4.24 -17.06 14.84
CA PRO A 195 5.05 -16.19 14.01
C PRO A 195 4.30 -15.76 12.75
N ALA A 196 4.08 -14.45 12.60
CA ALA A 196 3.46 -13.85 11.44
C ALA A 196 4.52 -13.52 10.38
N LEU A 197 4.27 -13.94 9.14
CA LEU A 197 5.09 -13.56 7.99
C LEU A 197 4.91 -12.06 7.71
N VAL A 198 6.02 -11.31 7.74
CA VAL A 198 6.00 -9.85 7.53
C VAL A 198 6.66 -9.42 6.22
N GLY A 199 7.61 -10.18 5.68
CA GLY A 199 8.30 -9.79 4.47
C GLY A 199 9.45 -10.71 4.08
N TRP A 200 10.23 -10.27 3.08
CA TRP A 200 11.51 -10.85 2.70
C TRP A 200 12.65 -10.06 3.34
N ALA A 201 13.57 -10.73 4.02
CA ALA A 201 14.80 -10.13 4.53
C ALA A 201 15.96 -10.45 3.58
N LEU A 202 16.56 -9.45 2.96
CA LEU A 202 17.77 -9.59 2.15
C LEU A 202 18.98 -9.04 2.92
N HIS A 203 20.02 -9.85 3.03
CA HIS A 203 21.31 -9.48 3.59
C HIS A 203 22.40 -9.67 2.56
N ALA A 204 23.32 -8.69 2.47
CA ALA A 204 24.43 -8.73 1.53
C ALA A 204 25.62 -7.92 2.04
N LEU A 205 26.82 -8.21 1.51
CA LEU A 205 28.03 -7.44 1.76
C LEU A 205 28.53 -6.85 0.44
N ARG A 206 28.95 -5.59 0.43
CA ARG A 206 29.56 -4.95 -0.73
C ARG A 206 30.93 -5.61 -1.01
N LEU A 207 31.16 -6.11 -2.23
CA LEU A 207 32.46 -6.66 -2.66
C LEU A 207 33.51 -5.57 -2.88
#